data_c8a623c01572777d9b3713c7d3294a3d
#
_entry.id   c8a623c01572777d9b3713c7d3294a3d
#
_cell.length_a   1.000
_cell.length_b   1.000
_cell.length_c   1.000
_cell.angle_alpha   90.00
_cell.angle_beta   90.00
_cell.angle_gamma   90.00
#
_symmetry.space_group_name_H-M   'P 1'
#
loop_
_entity.id
_entity.type
_entity.pdbx_description
1 polymer ?
#
loop_
_entity_poly.entity_id
_entity_poly.type
_entity_poly.pdbx_seq_one_letter_code
_entity_poly.pdbx_strand_id
1 'polypeptide(L)'
;MCTVLVQSSSVTTSTIVGLVGSGVLSLEYAIPMVMGANIGTTVTNTLVSFGHVRREGEFKRAFAASTMHDFFNVFVVIILFPLDHITGFITKMAENGTEFIIASGFTATKPNSPIKAAIKWGSNNILDGLTSIPFIGDLSENSYRVYAVLLIVIAIGLIFLCLRNVVSNMKSLMMNQIEMGLDRALARGGGLFAILIGILITFSVQSSSITTSILVPIVGSGILSIQNAFPITLGANIGTTITAVLASFVVDNTAGLTIALHLSLIHI
;
A
#
# COMPACT_ATOMS: atom_id res chain seq x y z
N MET A 1 -12.56 0.57 4.45
CA MET A 1 -12.70 1.58 5.51
C MET A 1 -11.35 2.02 6.07
N CYS A 2 -10.48 1.12 6.58
CA CYS A 2 -9.18 1.53 7.12
C CYS A 2 -8.38 2.37 6.12
N THR A 3 -8.26 1.94 4.86
CA THR A 3 -7.49 2.67 3.83
C THR A 3 -8.00 4.08 3.59
N VAL A 4 -9.32 4.29 3.63
CA VAL A 4 -9.91 5.63 3.47
C VAL A 4 -9.52 6.56 4.63
N LEU A 5 -9.45 6.03 5.85
CA LEU A 5 -9.02 6.78 7.03
C LEU A 5 -7.51 7.06 7.02
N VAL A 6 -6.74 6.03 6.67
CA VAL A 6 -5.27 6.06 6.65
C VAL A 6 -4.73 6.81 5.44
N GLN A 7 -5.51 6.91 4.36
CA GLN A 7 -5.10 7.49 3.07
C GLN A 7 -3.87 6.78 2.46
N SER A 8 -3.63 5.50 2.84
CA SER A 8 -2.49 4.71 2.37
C SER A 8 -2.83 3.23 2.26
N SER A 9 -2.88 2.72 1.03
CA SER A 9 -3.03 1.28 0.78
C SER A 9 -1.77 0.50 1.17
N SER A 10 -0.58 1.07 0.96
CA SER A 10 0.68 0.42 1.31
C SER A 10 0.75 0.08 2.80
N VAL A 11 0.30 1.00 3.67
CA VAL A 11 0.22 0.77 5.12
C VAL A 11 -0.80 -0.32 5.44
N THR A 12 -2.00 -0.21 4.88
CA THR A 12 -3.07 -1.17 5.13
C THR A 12 -2.68 -2.57 4.66
N THR A 13 -2.13 -2.70 3.45
CA THR A 13 -1.72 -4.00 2.90
C THR A 13 -0.52 -4.59 3.65
N SER A 14 0.49 -3.80 4.00
CA SER A 14 1.61 -4.28 4.80
C SER A 14 1.18 -4.75 6.20
N THR A 15 0.19 -4.07 6.80
CA THR A 15 -0.40 -4.51 8.07
C THR A 15 -1.14 -5.83 7.91
N ILE A 16 -1.93 -6.01 6.84
CA ILE A 16 -2.61 -7.27 6.54
C ILE A 16 -1.59 -8.39 6.33
N VAL A 17 -0.53 -8.15 5.54
CA VAL A 17 0.57 -9.11 5.33
C VAL A 17 1.20 -9.50 6.66
N GLY A 18 1.45 -8.55 7.55
CA GLY A 18 1.97 -8.80 8.89
C GLY A 18 1.03 -9.65 9.75
N LEU A 19 -0.27 -9.35 9.75
CA LEU A 19 -1.28 -10.11 10.51
C LEU A 19 -1.44 -11.54 9.98
N VAL A 20 -1.41 -11.74 8.67
CA VAL A 20 -1.43 -13.08 8.06
C VAL A 20 -0.15 -13.84 8.38
N GLY A 21 0.99 -13.20 8.23
CA GLY A 21 2.29 -13.81 8.51
C GLY A 21 2.52 -14.13 9.99
N SER A 22 1.85 -13.44 10.92
CA SER A 22 1.85 -13.76 12.35
C SER A 22 0.82 -14.82 12.75
N GLY A 23 -0.04 -15.26 11.80
CA GLY A 23 -1.10 -16.24 12.08
C GLY A 23 -2.33 -15.65 12.80
N VAL A 24 -2.40 -14.34 13.01
CA VAL A 24 -3.54 -13.66 13.64
C VAL A 24 -4.73 -13.57 12.69
N LEU A 25 -4.46 -13.43 11.38
CA LEU A 25 -5.46 -13.32 10.34
C LEU A 25 -5.32 -14.48 9.35
N SER A 26 -6.42 -15.19 9.04
CA SER A 26 -6.38 -16.23 8.01
C SER A 26 -6.35 -15.61 6.60
N LEU A 27 -5.78 -16.36 5.65
CA LEU A 27 -5.65 -15.95 4.25
C LEU A 27 -7.02 -15.64 3.62
N GLU A 28 -8.04 -16.44 3.95
CA GLU A 28 -9.41 -16.30 3.45
C GLU A 28 -10.02 -14.92 3.76
N TYR A 29 -9.82 -14.40 4.99
CA TYR A 29 -10.31 -13.06 5.35
C TYR A 29 -9.38 -11.95 4.86
N ALA A 30 -8.10 -12.23 4.68
CA ALA A 30 -7.14 -11.25 4.21
C ALA A 30 -7.37 -10.84 2.73
N ILE A 31 -7.77 -11.79 1.88
CA ILE A 31 -8.01 -11.57 0.45
C ILE A 31 -9.02 -10.43 0.20
N PRO A 32 -10.27 -10.48 0.71
CA PRO A 32 -11.21 -9.39 0.51
C PRO A 32 -10.76 -8.08 1.19
N MET A 33 -10.00 -8.15 2.28
CA MET A 33 -9.45 -6.95 2.92
C MET A 33 -8.42 -6.24 2.04
N VAL A 34 -7.54 -7.00 1.39
CA VAL A 34 -6.52 -6.47 0.45
C VAL A 34 -7.20 -5.86 -0.78
N MET A 35 -8.20 -6.54 -1.35
CA MET A 35 -8.99 -6.00 -2.47
C MET A 35 -9.70 -4.70 -2.08
N GLY A 36 -10.31 -4.65 -0.90
CA GLY A 36 -10.96 -3.46 -0.37
C GLY A 36 -9.99 -2.32 -0.04
N ALA A 37 -8.75 -2.65 0.36
CA ALA A 37 -7.71 -1.66 0.60
C ALA A 37 -7.36 -0.90 -0.68
N ASN A 38 -7.35 -1.59 -1.80
CA ASN A 38 -7.09 -0.99 -3.11
C ASN A 38 -8.17 0.03 -3.51
N ILE A 39 -9.44 -0.33 -3.36
CA ILE A 39 -10.56 0.60 -3.60
C ILE A 39 -10.44 1.83 -2.67
N GLY A 40 -10.10 1.63 -1.40
CA GLY A 40 -10.01 2.72 -0.43
C GLY A 40 -8.95 3.79 -0.76
N THR A 41 -7.95 3.45 -1.58
CA THR A 41 -6.90 4.39 -2.00
C THR A 41 -7.43 5.48 -2.93
N THR A 42 -8.43 5.19 -3.72
CA THR A 42 -8.92 6.07 -4.78
C THR A 42 -9.61 7.31 -4.25
N VAL A 43 -10.18 7.25 -3.04
CA VAL A 43 -10.84 8.38 -2.37
C VAL A 43 -9.91 9.59 -2.26
N THR A 44 -8.60 9.37 -2.08
CA THR A 44 -7.61 10.46 -2.01
C THR A 44 -7.58 11.28 -3.30
N ASN A 45 -7.60 10.62 -4.45
CA ASN A 45 -7.58 11.29 -5.76
C ASN A 45 -8.84 12.11 -5.99
N THR A 46 -9.99 11.58 -5.58
CA THR A 46 -11.27 12.28 -5.67
C THR A 46 -11.25 13.56 -4.81
N LEU A 47 -10.71 13.49 -3.59
CA LEU A 47 -10.52 14.67 -2.74
C LEU A 47 -9.59 15.70 -3.37
N VAL A 48 -8.50 15.27 -4.00
CA VAL A 48 -7.57 16.18 -4.71
C VAL A 48 -8.27 16.88 -5.87
N SER A 49 -9.14 16.19 -6.61
CA SER A 49 -9.88 16.79 -7.74
C SER A 49 -10.78 17.95 -7.30
N PHE A 50 -11.35 17.91 -6.09
CA PHE A 50 -12.14 19.03 -5.55
C PHE A 50 -11.33 20.32 -5.35
N GLY A 51 -10.01 20.24 -5.29
CA GLY A 51 -9.16 21.43 -5.30
C GLY A 51 -9.32 22.29 -6.57
N HIS A 52 -9.85 21.72 -7.64
CA HIS A 52 -10.07 22.39 -8.94
C HIS A 52 -11.54 22.85 -9.15
N VAL A 53 -12.43 22.67 -8.16
CA VAL A 53 -13.88 22.91 -8.31
C VAL A 53 -14.25 24.32 -8.80
N ARG A 54 -13.42 25.32 -8.51
CA ARG A 54 -13.65 26.71 -8.94
C ARG A 54 -13.43 26.95 -10.42
N ARG A 55 -12.76 26.04 -11.12
CA ARG A 55 -12.45 26.13 -12.55
C ARG A 55 -13.08 24.96 -13.28
N GLU A 56 -14.28 25.14 -13.80
CA GLU A 56 -15.11 24.07 -14.37
C GLU A 56 -14.36 23.16 -15.36
N GLY A 57 -13.61 23.74 -16.30
CA GLY A 57 -12.86 22.97 -17.28
C GLY A 57 -11.72 22.15 -16.69
N GLU A 58 -11.02 22.68 -15.69
CA GLU A 58 -9.97 21.95 -14.95
C GLU A 58 -10.59 20.86 -14.08
N PHE A 59 -11.69 21.18 -13.38
CA PHE A 59 -12.39 20.24 -12.53
C PHE A 59 -12.89 19.01 -13.30
N LYS A 60 -13.52 19.22 -14.45
CA LYS A 60 -13.99 18.10 -15.29
C LYS A 60 -12.85 17.14 -15.64
N ARG A 61 -11.67 17.63 -16.03
CA ARG A 61 -10.51 16.81 -16.34
C ARG A 61 -9.91 16.15 -15.10
N ALA A 62 -9.73 16.91 -14.03
CA ALA A 62 -9.20 16.41 -12.76
C ALA A 62 -10.10 15.33 -12.15
N PHE A 63 -11.40 15.56 -12.16
CA PHE A 63 -12.39 14.60 -11.67
C PHE A 63 -12.44 13.34 -12.54
N ALA A 64 -12.37 13.49 -13.86
CA ALA A 64 -12.31 12.34 -14.76
C ALA A 64 -11.03 11.50 -14.54
N ALA A 65 -9.88 12.14 -14.26
CA ALA A 65 -8.64 11.43 -13.95
C ALA A 65 -8.73 10.66 -12.62
N SER A 66 -9.36 11.25 -11.59
CA SER A 66 -9.55 10.57 -10.30
C SER A 66 -10.52 9.40 -10.43
N THR A 67 -11.67 9.61 -11.05
CA THR A 67 -12.71 8.59 -11.21
C THR A 67 -12.31 7.45 -12.14
N MET A 68 -11.42 7.70 -13.12
CA MET A 68 -10.83 6.64 -13.93
C MET A 68 -10.12 5.58 -13.06
N HIS A 69 -9.36 6.02 -12.07
CA HIS A 69 -8.69 5.12 -11.13
C HIS A 69 -9.69 4.38 -10.24
N ASP A 70 -10.74 5.09 -9.77
CA ASP A 70 -11.81 4.50 -8.97
C ASP A 70 -12.52 3.38 -9.74
N PHE A 71 -12.97 3.67 -10.95
CA PHE A 71 -13.64 2.69 -11.79
C PHE A 71 -12.78 1.48 -12.08
N PHE A 72 -11.51 1.69 -12.43
CA PHE A 72 -10.60 0.58 -12.67
C PHE A 72 -10.52 -0.36 -11.47
N ASN A 73 -10.24 0.16 -10.27
CA ASN A 73 -10.11 -0.65 -9.07
C ASN A 73 -11.44 -1.34 -8.67
N VAL A 74 -12.56 -0.65 -8.83
CA VAL A 74 -13.89 -1.22 -8.54
C VAL A 74 -14.22 -2.34 -9.54
N PHE A 75 -13.99 -2.14 -10.84
CA PHE A 75 -14.23 -3.19 -11.84
C PHE A 75 -13.33 -4.40 -11.63
N VAL A 76 -12.06 -4.20 -11.31
CA VAL A 76 -11.14 -5.29 -10.99
C VAL A 76 -11.69 -6.13 -9.83
N VAL A 77 -12.16 -5.50 -8.76
CA VAL A 77 -12.72 -6.22 -7.60
C VAL A 77 -14.05 -6.90 -7.95
N ILE A 78 -14.96 -6.23 -8.68
CA ILE A 78 -16.25 -6.82 -9.08
C ILE A 78 -16.05 -8.07 -9.94
N ILE A 79 -15.03 -8.11 -10.79
CA ILE A 79 -14.76 -9.25 -11.68
C ILE A 79 -13.92 -10.31 -10.97
N LEU A 80 -12.79 -9.91 -10.37
CA LEU A 80 -11.81 -10.85 -9.85
C LEU A 80 -12.21 -11.45 -8.50
N PHE A 81 -12.92 -10.72 -7.63
CA PHE A 81 -13.33 -11.25 -6.33
C PHE A 81 -14.32 -12.43 -6.45
N PRO A 82 -15.44 -12.34 -7.22
CA PRO A 82 -16.30 -13.50 -7.42
C PRO A 82 -15.60 -14.63 -8.16
N LEU A 83 -14.76 -14.31 -9.15
CA LEU A 83 -13.99 -15.31 -9.89
C LEU A 83 -13.08 -16.10 -8.96
N ASP A 84 -12.32 -15.40 -8.13
CA ASP A 84 -11.41 -16.05 -7.19
C ASP A 84 -12.17 -16.79 -6.07
N HIS A 85 -13.24 -16.22 -5.55
CA HIS A 85 -14.07 -16.85 -4.52
C HIS A 85 -14.70 -18.18 -5.01
N ILE A 86 -15.08 -18.28 -6.28
CA ILE A 86 -15.69 -19.48 -6.86
C ILE A 86 -14.63 -20.50 -7.31
N THR A 87 -13.54 -20.04 -7.94
CA THR A 87 -12.55 -20.91 -8.60
C THR A 87 -11.28 -21.12 -7.79
N GLY A 88 -10.97 -20.18 -6.88
CA GLY A 88 -9.69 -20.09 -6.21
C GLY A 88 -8.52 -19.79 -7.17
N PHE A 89 -8.80 -19.25 -8.36
CA PHE A 89 -7.81 -19.13 -9.44
C PHE A 89 -6.61 -18.27 -9.03
N ILE A 90 -6.87 -17.04 -8.56
CA ILE A 90 -5.81 -16.10 -8.16
C ILE A 90 -5.11 -16.62 -6.90
N THR A 91 -5.89 -17.14 -5.95
CA THR A 91 -5.37 -17.73 -4.71
C THR A 91 -4.41 -18.88 -5.01
N LYS A 92 -4.79 -19.82 -5.88
CA LYS A 92 -3.92 -20.93 -6.28
C LYS A 92 -2.67 -20.45 -7.04
N MET A 93 -2.81 -19.44 -7.89
CA MET A 93 -1.64 -18.85 -8.56
C MET A 93 -0.67 -18.23 -7.55
N ALA A 94 -1.18 -17.54 -6.53
CA ALA A 94 -0.37 -16.95 -5.48
C ALA A 94 0.31 -18.02 -4.61
N GLU A 95 -0.38 -19.09 -4.28
CA GLU A 95 0.17 -20.25 -3.55
C GLU A 95 1.29 -20.94 -4.37
N ASN A 96 1.04 -21.28 -5.62
CA ASN A 96 2.04 -21.87 -6.52
C ASN A 96 3.25 -20.93 -6.71
N GLY A 97 3.00 -19.63 -6.85
CA GLY A 97 4.07 -18.62 -6.91
C GLY A 97 4.90 -18.59 -5.64
N THR A 98 4.27 -18.70 -4.47
CA THR A 98 4.96 -18.78 -3.17
C THR A 98 5.83 -20.03 -3.09
N GLU A 99 5.29 -21.18 -3.46
CA GLU A 99 6.04 -22.45 -3.48
C GLU A 99 7.24 -22.38 -4.44
N PHE A 100 7.05 -21.81 -5.64
CA PHE A 100 8.11 -21.62 -6.61
C PHE A 100 9.23 -20.72 -6.08
N ILE A 101 8.89 -19.60 -5.44
CA ILE A 101 9.86 -18.68 -4.85
C ILE A 101 10.64 -19.37 -3.73
N ILE A 102 9.96 -20.14 -2.89
CA ILE A 102 10.61 -20.90 -1.81
C ILE A 102 11.51 -21.99 -2.38
N ALA A 103 11.04 -22.75 -3.37
CA ALA A 103 11.80 -23.84 -4.02
C ALA A 103 13.03 -23.32 -4.76
N SER A 104 12.99 -22.09 -5.27
CA SER A 104 14.16 -21.45 -5.94
C SER A 104 15.24 -20.98 -4.96
N GLY A 105 15.13 -21.29 -3.67
CA GLY A 105 16.09 -20.90 -2.65
C GLY A 105 15.98 -19.43 -2.20
N PHE A 106 15.00 -18.71 -2.73
CA PHE A 106 14.56 -17.40 -2.20
C PHE A 106 13.75 -17.62 -0.92
N THR A 107 14.22 -18.53 -0.07
CA THR A 107 13.67 -18.60 1.27
C THR A 107 14.02 -17.27 1.92
N ALA A 108 13.07 -16.70 2.64
CA ALA A 108 13.36 -15.84 3.76
C ALA A 108 14.11 -16.68 4.84
N THR A 109 15.29 -17.19 4.46
CA THR A 109 16.30 -17.60 5.45
C THR A 109 16.47 -16.33 6.25
N LYS A 110 16.07 -16.40 7.52
CA LYS A 110 16.20 -15.34 8.51
C LYS A 110 17.46 -14.52 8.18
N PRO A 111 17.44 -13.49 7.33
CA PRO A 111 18.60 -12.64 7.28
C PRO A 111 18.63 -12.07 8.69
N ASN A 112 19.74 -12.23 9.36
CA ASN A 112 20.07 -11.38 10.50
C ASN A 112 20.21 -9.97 9.91
N SER A 113 19.09 -9.45 9.38
CA SER A 113 19.02 -8.12 8.85
C SER A 113 19.34 -7.19 10.00
N PRO A 114 20.37 -6.34 9.90
CA PRO A 114 20.66 -5.34 10.93
C PRO A 114 19.44 -4.47 11.21
N ILE A 115 18.54 -4.31 10.21
CA ILE A 115 17.26 -3.62 10.35
C ILE A 115 16.31 -4.42 11.26
N LYS A 116 16.17 -5.75 11.06
CA LYS A 116 15.34 -6.61 11.91
C LYS A 116 15.88 -6.64 13.36
N ALA A 117 17.18 -6.69 13.51
CA ALA A 117 17.83 -6.61 14.82
C ALA A 117 17.58 -5.25 15.50
N ALA A 118 17.69 -4.15 14.76
CA ALA A 118 17.41 -2.81 15.28
C ALA A 118 15.93 -2.62 15.66
N ILE A 119 14.99 -3.11 14.84
CA ILE A 119 13.55 -3.07 15.15
C ILE A 119 13.26 -3.91 16.40
N LYS A 120 13.81 -5.13 16.48
CA LYS A 120 13.61 -6.00 17.65
C LYS A 120 14.23 -5.40 18.91
N TRP A 121 15.42 -4.82 18.80
CA TRP A 121 16.04 -4.09 19.91
C TRP A 121 15.18 -2.90 20.35
N GLY A 122 14.71 -2.08 19.41
CA GLY A 122 13.85 -0.93 19.69
C GLY A 122 12.52 -1.33 20.34
N SER A 123 11.85 -2.35 19.79
CA SER A 123 10.58 -2.84 20.34
C SER A 123 10.73 -3.43 21.75
N ASN A 124 11.79 -4.19 22.00
CA ASN A 124 12.05 -4.75 23.34
C ASN A 124 12.33 -3.63 24.35
N ASN A 125 13.19 -2.66 24.00
CA ASN A 125 13.46 -1.53 24.90
C ASN A 125 12.20 -0.69 25.21
N ILE A 126 11.30 -0.51 24.24
CA ILE A 126 10.02 0.17 24.47
C ILE A 126 9.13 -0.65 25.39
N LEU A 127 9.02 -1.97 25.15
CA LEU A 127 8.23 -2.86 26.00
C LEU A 127 8.79 -2.92 27.42
N ASP A 128 10.10 -3.11 27.57
CA ASP A 128 10.77 -3.15 28.88
C ASP A 128 10.63 -1.80 29.60
N GLY A 129 10.76 -0.69 28.90
CA GLY A 129 10.53 0.64 29.44
C GLY A 129 9.09 0.85 29.92
N LEU A 130 8.12 0.34 29.17
CA LEU A 130 6.70 0.45 29.52
C LEU A 130 6.34 -0.47 30.70
N THR A 131 6.88 -1.69 30.74
CA THR A 131 6.65 -2.66 31.85
C THR A 131 7.38 -2.27 33.14
N SER A 132 8.44 -1.48 33.06
CA SER A 132 9.18 -0.98 34.22
C SER A 132 8.50 0.18 34.94
N ILE A 133 7.41 0.73 34.38
CA ILE A 133 6.61 1.77 35.06
C ILE A 133 5.84 1.10 36.22
N PRO A 134 6.05 1.49 37.49
CA PRO A 134 5.48 0.80 38.65
C PRO A 134 3.96 0.71 38.65
N PHE A 135 3.28 1.62 37.97
CA PHE A 135 1.82 1.63 37.84
C PHE A 135 1.26 0.52 36.94
N ILE A 136 2.11 -0.13 36.13
CA ILE A 136 1.70 -1.10 35.11
C ILE A 136 1.88 -2.53 35.59
N GLY A 137 2.89 -2.78 36.44
CA GLY A 137 3.19 -4.11 37.01
C GLY A 137 2.15 -4.64 37.97
N ASP A 138 1.36 -3.77 38.62
CA ASP A 138 0.38 -4.10 39.66
C ASP A 138 -1.09 -4.05 39.20
N LEU A 139 -1.35 -4.02 37.87
CA LEU A 139 -2.69 -3.89 37.33
C LEU A 139 -3.48 -5.19 37.44
N SER A 140 -4.74 -5.09 37.91
CA SER A 140 -5.70 -6.20 37.82
C SER A 140 -5.94 -6.60 36.37
N GLU A 141 -6.41 -7.83 36.12
CA GLU A 141 -6.62 -8.38 34.76
C GLU A 141 -7.46 -7.46 33.85
N ASN A 142 -8.48 -6.79 34.40
CA ASN A 142 -9.31 -5.83 33.63
C ASN A 142 -8.53 -4.54 33.29
N SER A 143 -7.71 -4.05 34.20
CA SER A 143 -6.88 -2.87 33.98
C SER A 143 -5.78 -3.16 32.94
N TYR A 144 -5.23 -4.38 32.95
CA TYR A 144 -4.27 -4.82 31.94
C TYR A 144 -4.86 -4.80 30.53
N ARG A 145 -6.11 -5.25 30.35
CA ARG A 145 -6.80 -5.21 29.04
C ARG A 145 -6.99 -3.76 28.53
N VAL A 146 -7.41 -2.86 29.40
CA VAL A 146 -7.56 -1.44 29.06
C VAL A 146 -6.22 -0.84 28.66
N TYR A 147 -5.17 -1.16 29.39
CA TYR A 147 -3.82 -0.71 29.11
C TYR A 147 -3.30 -1.27 27.78
N ALA A 148 -3.51 -2.55 27.48
CA ALA A 148 -3.14 -3.15 26.21
C ALA A 148 -3.84 -2.47 25.02
N VAL A 149 -5.13 -2.17 25.14
CA VAL A 149 -5.88 -1.42 24.13
C VAL A 149 -5.30 0.00 23.95
N LEU A 150 -4.96 0.68 25.04
CA LEU A 150 -4.38 2.01 25.00
C LEU A 150 -3.01 2.02 24.32
N LEU A 151 -2.18 1.00 24.59
CA LEU A 151 -0.90 0.83 23.91
C LEU A 151 -1.06 0.55 22.42
N ILE A 152 -2.03 -0.25 22.02
CA ILE A 152 -2.35 -0.52 20.62
C ILE A 152 -2.76 0.80 19.92
N VAL A 153 -3.61 1.59 20.55
CA VAL A 153 -4.04 2.89 20.00
C VAL A 153 -2.85 3.85 19.85
N ILE A 154 -1.98 3.92 20.86
CA ILE A 154 -0.77 4.74 20.81
C ILE A 154 0.18 4.23 19.72
N ALA A 155 0.39 2.92 19.61
CA ALA A 155 1.25 2.33 18.58
C ALA A 155 0.72 2.64 17.17
N ILE A 156 -0.59 2.50 16.96
CA ILE A 156 -1.24 2.88 15.71
C ILE A 156 -1.03 4.38 15.43
N GLY A 157 -1.25 5.23 16.42
CA GLY A 157 -1.02 6.68 16.30
C GLY A 157 0.42 7.04 15.92
N LEU A 158 1.40 6.38 16.54
CA LEU A 158 2.82 6.56 16.23
C LEU A 158 3.17 6.06 14.82
N ILE A 159 2.62 4.94 14.39
CA ILE A 159 2.78 4.43 13.03
C ILE A 159 2.26 5.48 12.03
N PHE A 160 1.08 6.04 12.25
CA PHE A 160 0.52 7.10 11.40
C PHE A 160 1.41 8.34 11.36
N LEU A 161 1.89 8.79 12.51
CA LEU A 161 2.75 9.96 12.61
C LEU A 161 4.07 9.75 11.86
N CYS A 162 4.71 8.59 12.05
CA CYS A 162 5.93 8.22 11.34
C CYS A 162 5.71 8.14 9.84
N LEU A 163 4.66 7.47 9.40
CA LEU A 163 4.34 7.32 7.98
C LEU A 163 4.03 8.66 7.32
N ARG A 164 3.24 9.53 7.99
CA ARG A 164 2.99 10.88 7.51
C ARG A 164 4.28 11.67 7.31
N ASN A 165 5.21 11.59 8.27
CA ASN A 165 6.51 12.28 8.17
C ASN A 165 7.38 11.69 7.05
N VAL A 166 7.45 10.35 6.92
CA VAL A 166 8.16 9.68 5.83
C VAL A 166 7.59 10.13 4.48
N VAL A 167 6.26 10.04 4.29
CA VAL A 167 5.59 10.44 3.05
C VAL A 167 5.83 11.91 2.73
N SER A 168 5.73 12.81 3.73
CA SER A 168 5.98 14.24 3.55
C SER A 168 7.42 14.53 3.10
N ASN A 169 8.38 13.89 3.74
CA ASN A 169 9.80 14.04 3.40
C ASN A 169 10.12 13.46 2.03
N MET A 170 9.58 12.26 1.72
CA MET A 170 9.75 11.63 0.40
C MET A 170 9.15 12.50 -0.70
N LYS A 171 7.94 13.04 -0.50
CA LYS A 171 7.32 13.96 -1.46
C LYS A 171 8.21 15.16 -1.74
N SER A 172 8.76 15.80 -0.71
CA SER A 172 9.66 16.97 -0.86
C SER A 172 10.94 16.63 -1.62
N LEU A 173 11.54 15.45 -1.34
CA LEU A 173 12.80 15.03 -1.96
C LEU A 173 12.62 14.56 -3.41
N MET A 174 11.46 14.02 -3.76
CA MET A 174 11.28 13.30 -5.02
C MET A 174 10.43 14.08 -6.05
N MET A 175 9.88 15.25 -5.72
CA MET A 175 9.03 16.00 -6.67
C MET A 175 9.72 16.23 -8.01
N ASN A 176 10.98 16.65 -8.01
CA ASN A 176 11.73 16.87 -9.25
C ASN A 176 11.94 15.56 -10.05
N GLN A 177 12.09 14.43 -9.38
CA GLN A 177 12.25 13.13 -10.05
C GLN A 177 10.94 12.65 -10.66
N ILE A 178 9.81 12.92 -9.99
CA ILE A 178 8.48 12.61 -10.48
C ILE A 178 8.19 13.46 -11.74
N GLU A 179 8.45 14.77 -11.70
CA GLU A 179 8.28 15.67 -12.84
C GLU A 179 9.13 15.22 -14.02
N MET A 180 10.42 14.94 -13.82
CA MET A 180 11.29 14.41 -14.88
C MET A 180 10.85 13.05 -15.43
N GLY A 181 10.27 12.19 -14.59
CA GLY A 181 9.73 10.89 -14.99
C GLY A 181 8.49 11.07 -15.88
N LEU A 182 7.60 11.99 -15.51
CA LEU A 182 6.42 12.32 -16.28
C LEU A 182 6.79 12.94 -17.64
N ASP A 183 7.74 13.86 -17.67
CA ASP A 183 8.22 14.47 -18.93
C ASP A 183 8.80 13.42 -19.89
N ARG A 184 9.53 12.43 -19.36
CA ARG A 184 10.06 11.32 -20.16
C ARG A 184 8.95 10.39 -20.66
N ALA A 185 7.93 10.13 -19.85
CA ALA A 185 6.77 9.34 -20.26
C ALA A 185 6.01 10.02 -21.39
N LEU A 186 5.82 11.34 -21.29
CA LEU A 186 5.17 12.15 -22.30
C LEU A 186 5.98 12.18 -23.61
N ALA A 187 7.30 12.35 -23.51
CA ALA A 187 8.17 12.48 -24.68
C ALA A 187 8.30 11.18 -25.49
N ARG A 188 8.18 10.01 -24.86
CA ARG A 188 8.36 8.69 -25.51
C ARG A 188 7.07 8.01 -25.91
N GLY A 189 5.89 8.47 -25.49
CA GLY A 189 4.57 8.13 -26.05
C GLY A 189 4.12 6.66 -26.00
N GLY A 190 4.83 5.75 -25.29
CA GLY A 190 4.48 4.34 -25.22
C GLY A 190 3.79 3.97 -23.89
N GLY A 191 2.61 3.31 -23.96
CA GLY A 191 1.86 2.90 -22.77
C GLY A 191 2.67 2.04 -21.81
N LEU A 192 3.49 1.11 -22.32
CA LEU A 192 4.37 0.26 -21.51
C LEU A 192 5.44 1.08 -20.76
N PHE A 193 6.01 2.08 -21.41
CA PHE A 193 6.99 2.97 -20.78
C PHE A 193 6.37 3.81 -19.67
N ALA A 194 5.14 4.28 -19.87
CA ALA A 194 4.36 5.00 -18.87
C ALA A 194 4.03 4.10 -17.65
N ILE A 195 3.70 2.82 -17.87
CA ILE A 195 3.54 1.83 -16.78
C ILE A 195 4.84 1.69 -15.99
N LEU A 196 5.98 1.49 -16.66
CA LEU A 196 7.29 1.37 -15.98
C LEU A 196 7.62 2.61 -15.15
N ILE A 197 7.33 3.81 -15.65
CA ILE A 197 7.52 5.05 -14.89
C ILE A 197 6.60 5.08 -13.66
N GLY A 198 5.33 4.71 -13.80
CA GLY A 198 4.39 4.61 -12.68
C GLY A 198 4.90 3.65 -11.59
N ILE A 199 5.42 2.48 -12.00
CA ILE A 199 6.05 1.50 -11.09
C ILE A 199 7.23 2.14 -10.37
N LEU A 200 8.19 2.72 -11.10
CA LEU A 200 9.42 3.27 -10.53
C LEU A 200 9.14 4.43 -9.58
N ILE A 201 8.24 5.36 -9.95
CA ILE A 201 7.86 6.48 -9.09
C ILE A 201 7.22 5.93 -7.80
N THR A 202 6.23 5.03 -7.93
CA THR A 202 5.52 4.50 -6.76
C THR A 202 6.42 3.66 -5.86
N PHE A 203 7.29 2.84 -6.44
CA PHE A 203 8.30 2.09 -5.68
C PHE A 203 9.23 3.03 -4.90
N SER A 204 9.69 4.11 -5.53
CA SER A 204 10.58 5.08 -4.90
C SER A 204 9.90 5.87 -3.79
N VAL A 205 8.64 6.29 -4.00
CA VAL A 205 7.84 7.07 -3.03
C VAL A 205 7.17 6.16 -2.00
N GLN A 206 7.08 4.85 -2.25
CA GLN A 206 6.36 3.85 -1.42
C GLN A 206 4.87 4.19 -1.22
N SER A 207 4.28 4.95 -2.17
CA SER A 207 2.90 5.39 -2.08
C SER A 207 2.29 5.65 -3.46
N SER A 208 1.37 4.80 -3.88
CA SER A 208 0.58 5.02 -5.11
C SER A 208 -0.35 6.22 -4.98
N SER A 209 -0.88 6.49 -3.78
CA SER A 209 -1.74 7.64 -3.55
C SER A 209 -1.03 8.97 -3.87
N ILE A 210 0.27 9.08 -3.55
CA ILE A 210 1.05 10.28 -3.90
C ILE A 210 1.24 10.35 -5.41
N THR A 211 1.66 9.25 -6.05
CA THR A 211 1.88 9.20 -7.50
C THR A 211 0.61 9.59 -8.26
N THR A 212 -0.53 8.98 -7.92
CA THR A 212 -1.80 9.25 -8.60
C THR A 212 -2.39 10.63 -8.27
N SER A 213 -2.21 11.11 -7.03
CA SER A 213 -2.68 12.45 -6.64
C SER A 213 -1.96 13.58 -7.38
N ILE A 214 -0.70 13.36 -7.80
CA ILE A 214 0.04 14.33 -8.61
C ILE A 214 -0.48 14.34 -10.06
N LEU A 215 -0.94 13.19 -10.58
CA LEU A 215 -1.51 13.12 -11.92
C LEU A 215 -2.80 13.92 -12.04
N VAL A 216 -3.62 13.99 -10.99
CA VAL A 216 -4.92 14.67 -11.01
C VAL A 216 -4.80 16.15 -11.41
N PRO A 217 -3.98 17.02 -10.77
CA PRO A 217 -3.83 18.40 -11.20
C PRO A 217 -3.13 18.54 -12.55
N ILE A 218 -2.22 17.64 -12.93
CA ILE A 218 -1.54 17.68 -14.22
C ILE A 218 -2.54 17.42 -15.35
N VAL A 219 -3.44 16.44 -15.18
CA VAL A 219 -4.55 16.22 -16.12
C VAL A 219 -5.55 17.36 -16.05
N GLY A 220 -5.85 17.87 -14.86
CA GLY A 220 -6.73 19.02 -14.67
C GLY A 220 -6.29 20.25 -15.46
N SER A 221 -5.00 20.58 -15.40
CA SER A 221 -4.41 21.69 -16.17
C SER A 221 -4.35 21.45 -17.69
N GLY A 222 -4.57 20.20 -18.14
CA GLY A 222 -4.50 19.83 -19.55
C GLY A 222 -3.09 19.56 -20.08
N ILE A 223 -2.08 19.52 -19.21
CA ILE A 223 -0.69 19.16 -19.57
C ILE A 223 -0.63 17.69 -19.99
N LEU A 224 -1.36 16.81 -19.26
CA LEU A 224 -1.42 15.38 -19.54
C LEU A 224 -2.84 14.97 -19.91
N SER A 225 -3.00 14.19 -20.97
CA SER A 225 -4.29 13.59 -21.30
C SER A 225 -4.63 12.43 -20.36
N ILE A 226 -5.91 12.12 -20.17
CA ILE A 226 -6.38 10.97 -19.37
C ILE A 226 -5.82 9.68 -19.94
N GLN A 227 -5.74 9.55 -21.27
CA GLN A 227 -5.21 8.37 -21.95
C GLN A 227 -3.74 8.10 -21.62
N ASN A 228 -2.96 9.15 -21.42
CA ASN A 228 -1.54 9.04 -21.04
C ASN A 228 -1.36 8.89 -19.52
N ALA A 229 -2.28 9.42 -18.71
CA ALA A 229 -2.28 9.25 -17.25
C ALA A 229 -2.65 7.82 -16.83
N PHE A 230 -3.51 7.15 -17.58
CA PHE A 230 -4.01 5.81 -17.24
C PHE A 230 -2.89 4.77 -17.11
N PRO A 231 -1.98 4.60 -18.09
CA PRO A 231 -0.87 3.65 -17.93
C PRO A 231 0.03 3.96 -16.73
N ILE A 232 0.26 5.24 -16.41
CA ILE A 232 1.04 5.62 -15.22
C ILE A 232 0.30 5.21 -13.95
N THR A 233 -1.02 5.35 -13.92
CA THR A 233 -1.87 4.90 -12.79
C THR A 233 -1.83 3.39 -12.62
N LEU A 234 -1.87 2.62 -13.71
CA LEU A 234 -1.68 1.16 -13.68
C LEU A 234 -0.31 0.80 -13.10
N GLY A 235 0.73 1.47 -13.56
CA GLY A 235 2.07 1.31 -13.04
C GLY A 235 2.16 1.64 -11.54
N ALA A 236 1.46 2.68 -11.09
CA ALA A 236 1.40 3.03 -9.67
C ALA A 236 0.74 1.92 -8.82
N ASN A 237 -0.30 1.28 -9.32
CA ASN A 237 -0.93 0.13 -8.67
C ASN A 237 0.06 -1.03 -8.55
N ILE A 238 0.73 -1.40 -9.64
CA ILE A 238 1.76 -2.45 -9.64
C ILE A 238 2.89 -2.10 -8.68
N GLY A 239 3.34 -0.84 -8.65
CA GLY A 239 4.40 -0.37 -7.75
C GLY A 239 4.06 -0.54 -6.26
N THR A 240 2.78 -0.45 -5.90
CA THR A 240 2.31 -0.70 -4.52
C THR A 240 2.52 -2.15 -4.09
N THR A 241 2.41 -3.10 -5.01
CA THR A 241 2.55 -4.52 -4.69
C THR A 241 3.96 -4.88 -4.24
N ILE A 242 4.96 -4.18 -4.77
CA ILE A 242 6.35 -4.37 -4.36
C ILE A 242 6.52 -4.09 -2.86
N THR A 243 5.83 -3.09 -2.33
CA THR A 243 5.84 -2.79 -0.89
C THR A 243 5.28 -3.95 -0.06
N ALA A 244 4.19 -4.57 -0.53
CA ALA A 244 3.59 -5.72 0.14
C ALA A 244 4.52 -6.95 0.10
N VAL A 245 5.18 -7.21 -1.04
CA VAL A 245 6.17 -8.28 -1.18
C VAL A 245 7.36 -8.03 -0.25
N LEU A 246 7.88 -6.81 -0.19
CA LEU A 246 8.96 -6.47 0.75
C LEU A 246 8.52 -6.66 2.20
N ALA A 247 7.28 -6.30 2.56
CA ALA A 247 6.74 -6.53 3.90
C ALA A 247 6.65 -8.04 4.22
N SER A 248 6.34 -8.89 3.24
CA SER A 248 6.25 -10.34 3.44
C SER A 248 7.59 -10.99 3.80
N PHE A 249 8.70 -10.43 3.35
CA PHE A 249 10.04 -10.94 3.69
C PHE A 249 10.46 -10.66 5.15
N VAL A 250 9.75 -9.77 5.83
CA VAL A 250 9.99 -9.47 7.26
C VAL A 250 9.29 -10.48 8.16
N VAL A 251 8.26 -11.16 7.65
CA VAL A 251 7.43 -12.12 8.40
C VAL A 251 7.98 -13.54 8.23
N ASP A 252 7.93 -14.32 9.28
CA ASP A 252 8.50 -15.68 9.28
C ASP A 252 7.57 -16.75 8.63
N ASN A 253 6.39 -16.35 8.14
CA ASN A 253 5.38 -17.27 7.60
C ASN A 253 5.15 -17.03 6.09
N THR A 254 5.13 -18.12 5.34
CA THR A 254 4.89 -18.13 3.88
C THR A 254 3.52 -17.54 3.48
N ALA A 255 2.53 -17.62 4.37
CA ALA A 255 1.21 -17.04 4.12
C ALA A 255 1.27 -15.51 3.91
N GLY A 256 2.22 -14.80 4.53
CA GLY A 256 2.48 -13.39 4.25
C GLY A 256 2.91 -13.15 2.81
N LEU A 257 3.75 -14.02 2.25
CA LEU A 257 4.17 -13.93 0.85
C LEU A 257 3.01 -14.27 -0.09
N THR A 258 2.20 -15.27 0.25
CA THR A 258 1.02 -15.65 -0.55
C THR A 258 0.04 -14.48 -0.69
N ILE A 259 -0.29 -13.77 0.39
CA ILE A 259 -1.20 -12.62 0.31
C ILE A 259 -0.56 -11.43 -0.44
N ALA A 260 0.75 -11.23 -0.36
CA ALA A 260 1.45 -10.21 -1.12
C ALA A 260 1.46 -10.53 -2.63
N LEU A 261 1.64 -11.80 -3.01
CA LEU A 261 1.55 -12.24 -4.39
C LEU A 261 0.11 -12.19 -4.91
N HIS A 262 -0.87 -12.54 -4.09
CA HIS A 262 -2.28 -12.39 -4.44
C HIS A 262 -2.60 -10.92 -4.77
N LEU A 263 -2.14 -9.97 -3.97
CA LEU A 263 -2.26 -8.55 -4.26
C LEU A 263 -1.59 -8.19 -5.59
N SER A 264 -0.40 -8.73 -5.86
CA SER A 264 0.34 -8.47 -7.10
C SER A 264 -0.44 -8.94 -8.33
N LEU A 265 -1.03 -10.15 -8.28
CA LEU A 265 -1.81 -10.72 -9.38
C LEU A 265 -3.09 -9.93 -9.68
N ILE A 266 -3.68 -9.26 -8.70
CA ILE A 266 -4.84 -8.38 -8.92
C ILE A 266 -4.45 -7.10 -9.68
N HIS A 267 -3.20 -6.65 -9.55
CA HIS A 267 -2.75 -5.38 -10.12
C HIS A 267 -2.02 -5.53 -11.47
N ILE A 268 -1.65 -6.74 -11.84
CA ILE A 268 -1.02 -7.08 -13.12
C ILE A 268 -2.08 -7.53 -14.14
#